data_6047acc87a9fdf8de4feefe56c7d543c
#
_entry.id   6047acc87a9fdf8de4feefe56c7d543c
#
_cell.length_a   1.000
_cell.length_b   1.000
_cell.length_c   1.000
_cell.angle_alpha   90.00
_cell.angle_beta   90.00
_cell.angle_gamma   90.00
#
_symmetry.space_group_name_H-M   'P 1'
#
loop_
_entity.id
_entity.type
_entity.pdbx_description
1 polymer ?
#
loop_
_entity_poly.entity_id
_entity_poly.type
_entity_poly.pdbx_seq_one_letter_code
_entity_poly.pdbx_strand_id
1 'polypeptide(L)'
;MLQVPRFLLLITVVALIGCGTKELRIQEYRVSPDAPDPAKPPEEFYTIGYGDSITVQVWKEPTLSGGAAVRPDGFVTLPLINEVQVVGLTTAQLRKLLEQKYKEFTVDPYVTVAIGGIASAEVFMISPGTGRNSVMPLKGNESILQLITRMGGLGIFADRSNIRIVRREGTKITEFIVDYDAILKGDLKQDLLLRPGDRIIIP
;
A
#
# COMPACT_ATOMS: atom_id res chain seq x y z
N MET A 1 48.27 -1.97 -38.78
CA MET A 1 48.40 -0.76 -37.93
C MET A 1 47.86 0.41 -38.73
N LEU A 2 46.60 0.78 -38.54
CA LEU A 2 46.02 1.99 -39.10
C LEU A 2 45.31 2.72 -37.95
N GLN A 3 45.87 3.87 -37.60
CA GLN A 3 45.31 4.81 -36.62
C GLN A 3 44.21 5.64 -37.30
N VAL A 4 43.02 5.69 -36.73
CA VAL A 4 41.92 6.54 -37.17
C VAL A 4 41.93 7.83 -36.33
N PRO A 5 41.97 9.03 -36.89
CA PRO A 5 41.98 10.27 -36.12
C PRO A 5 40.57 10.60 -35.59
N ARG A 6 40.52 10.96 -34.32
CA ARG A 6 39.34 11.53 -33.64
C ARG A 6 39.04 12.91 -34.22
N PHE A 7 37.97 13.04 -34.99
CA PHE A 7 37.41 14.33 -35.38
C PHE A 7 36.70 14.97 -34.20
N LEU A 8 37.27 16.06 -33.70
CA LEU A 8 36.69 16.93 -32.69
C LEU A 8 35.69 17.87 -33.42
N LEU A 9 34.38 17.58 -33.28
CA LEU A 9 33.35 18.45 -33.86
C LEU A 9 33.07 19.60 -32.88
N LEU A 10 33.62 20.77 -33.17
CA LEU A 10 33.38 22.01 -32.48
C LEU A 10 32.03 22.57 -32.93
N ILE A 11 30.97 22.38 -32.11
CA ILE A 11 29.68 23.00 -32.34
C ILE A 11 29.70 24.39 -31.69
N THR A 12 29.84 25.40 -32.51
CA THR A 12 29.65 26.82 -32.16
C THR A 12 28.15 27.06 -31.93
N VAL A 13 27.74 27.25 -30.66
CA VAL A 13 26.39 27.69 -30.32
C VAL A 13 26.31 29.20 -30.48
N VAL A 14 25.60 29.64 -31.51
CA VAL A 14 25.19 31.04 -31.71
C VAL A 14 24.09 31.36 -30.70
N ALA A 15 24.38 32.21 -29.73
CA ALA A 15 23.40 32.74 -28.78
C ALA A 15 22.51 33.76 -29.52
N LEU A 16 21.26 33.37 -29.80
CA LEU A 16 20.18 34.29 -30.14
C LEU A 16 19.49 34.72 -28.86
N ILE A 17 19.67 35.95 -28.47
CA ILE A 17 18.92 36.64 -27.42
C ILE A 17 17.51 36.86 -27.95
N GLY A 18 16.53 36.18 -27.32
CA GLY A 18 15.13 36.33 -27.69
C GLY A 18 14.23 35.82 -26.59
N CYS A 19 13.61 36.76 -25.89
CA CYS A 19 12.31 36.69 -25.16
C CYS A 19 12.00 35.43 -24.33
N GLY A 20 12.09 35.58 -23.06
CA GLY A 20 11.47 34.91 -21.90
C GLY A 20 10.64 33.64 -22.05
N THR A 21 11.18 32.58 -22.61
CA THR A 21 10.69 31.23 -22.38
C THR A 21 11.38 30.65 -21.16
N LYS A 22 10.61 30.48 -20.09
CA LYS A 22 11.03 29.78 -18.89
C LYS A 22 11.37 28.34 -19.32
N GLU A 23 12.64 28.05 -19.55
CA GLU A 23 13.07 26.67 -19.79
C GLU A 23 12.65 25.84 -18.59
N LEU A 24 11.69 24.93 -18.84
CA LEU A 24 11.42 23.84 -17.93
C LEU A 24 12.71 23.02 -17.84
N ARG A 25 13.51 23.26 -16.78
CA ARG A 25 14.58 22.35 -16.41
C ARG A 25 13.88 21.07 -15.98
N ILE A 26 13.79 20.12 -16.89
CA ILE A 26 13.52 18.73 -16.54
C ILE A 26 14.75 18.30 -15.75
N GLN A 27 14.64 18.35 -14.43
CA GLN A 27 15.62 17.75 -13.55
C GLN A 27 15.43 16.25 -13.72
N GLU A 28 16.32 15.59 -14.46
CA GLU A 28 16.33 14.12 -14.51
C GLU A 28 16.38 13.62 -13.06
N TYR A 29 15.27 13.09 -12.60
CA TYR A 29 15.19 12.42 -11.30
C TYR A 29 15.99 11.11 -11.45
N ARG A 30 17.24 11.12 -11.00
CA ARG A 30 18.02 9.89 -10.87
C ARG A 30 17.37 9.09 -9.77
N VAL A 31 16.65 8.06 -10.15
CA VAL A 31 16.19 7.03 -9.22
C VAL A 31 17.43 6.51 -8.50
N SER A 32 17.44 6.60 -7.17
CA SER A 32 18.53 6.05 -6.36
C SER A 32 18.72 4.58 -6.74
N PRO A 33 19.97 4.08 -6.84
CA PRO A 33 20.22 2.65 -7.07
C PRO A 33 19.55 1.73 -6.03
N ASP A 34 19.24 2.28 -4.84
CA ASP A 34 18.56 1.59 -3.76
C ASP A 34 17.03 1.79 -3.77
N ALA A 35 16.48 2.49 -4.78
CA ALA A 35 15.04 2.60 -4.91
C ALA A 35 14.46 1.23 -5.25
N PRO A 36 13.36 0.80 -4.59
CA PRO A 36 12.70 -0.46 -4.92
C PRO A 36 12.28 -0.43 -6.39
N ASP A 37 12.60 -1.52 -7.10
CA ASP A 37 12.22 -1.71 -8.50
C ASP A 37 10.70 -1.58 -8.65
N PRO A 38 10.18 -0.59 -9.40
CA PRO A 38 8.73 -0.43 -9.57
C PRO A 38 8.09 -1.63 -10.31
N ALA A 39 8.88 -2.46 -10.98
CA ALA A 39 8.41 -3.70 -11.60
C ALA A 39 8.40 -4.89 -10.62
N LYS A 40 9.09 -4.77 -9.46
CA LYS A 40 9.05 -5.79 -8.40
C LYS A 40 7.87 -5.47 -7.49
N PRO A 41 6.84 -6.33 -7.42
CA PRO A 41 5.76 -6.13 -6.47
C PRO A 41 6.34 -6.02 -5.06
N PRO A 42 5.83 -5.10 -4.22
CA PRO A 42 6.31 -4.96 -2.85
C PRO A 42 6.30 -6.32 -2.16
N GLU A 43 7.39 -6.65 -1.47
CA GLU A 43 7.53 -7.94 -0.77
C GLU A 43 6.53 -8.10 0.39
N GLU A 44 5.87 -7.03 0.78
CA GLU A 44 4.78 -7.06 1.75
C GLU A 44 3.50 -7.54 1.06
N PHE A 45 3.33 -8.86 1.00
CA PHE A 45 2.06 -9.46 0.61
C PHE A 45 0.97 -9.08 1.61
N TYR A 46 -0.22 -8.77 1.08
CA TYR A 46 -1.38 -8.59 1.91
C TYR A 46 -1.59 -9.80 2.82
N THR A 47 -1.72 -9.56 4.11
CA THR A 47 -2.07 -10.56 5.11
C THR A 47 -3.52 -10.38 5.55
N ILE A 48 -4.22 -11.49 5.64
CA ILE A 48 -5.63 -11.54 6.04
C ILE A 48 -5.78 -10.98 7.45
N GLY A 49 -6.71 -10.05 7.61
CA GLY A 49 -7.01 -9.41 8.89
C GLY A 49 -8.42 -9.69 9.39
N TYR A 50 -8.75 -9.15 10.56
CA TYR A 50 -10.06 -9.28 11.18
C TYR A 50 -11.14 -8.59 10.34
N GLY A 51 -12.28 -9.25 10.16
CA GLY A 51 -13.41 -8.72 9.42
C GLY A 51 -13.30 -8.86 7.89
N ASP A 52 -12.17 -9.30 7.37
CA ASP A 52 -12.03 -9.58 5.95
C ASP A 52 -12.97 -10.70 5.52
N SER A 53 -13.40 -10.68 4.28
CA SER A 53 -14.12 -11.81 3.70
C SER A 53 -13.22 -12.57 2.73
N ILE A 54 -13.21 -13.89 2.84
CA ILE A 54 -12.48 -14.78 1.96
C ILE A 54 -13.46 -15.68 1.22
N THR A 55 -13.10 -16.04 0.01
CA THR A 55 -13.79 -17.06 -0.79
C THR A 55 -12.83 -18.20 -1.05
N VAL A 56 -13.24 -19.40 -0.67
CA VAL A 56 -12.48 -20.64 -0.88
C VAL A 56 -13.21 -21.47 -1.92
N GLN A 57 -12.52 -21.86 -2.97
CA GLN A 57 -13.05 -22.76 -4.00
C GLN A 57 -12.17 -23.99 -4.08
N VAL A 58 -12.79 -25.16 -3.94
CA VAL A 58 -12.15 -26.47 -4.13
C VAL A 58 -12.60 -27.03 -5.48
N TRP A 59 -11.64 -27.28 -6.35
CA TRP A 59 -11.92 -27.74 -7.73
C TRP A 59 -12.73 -29.05 -7.74
N LYS A 60 -13.83 -29.04 -8.49
CA LYS A 60 -14.79 -30.16 -8.61
C LYS A 60 -15.53 -30.54 -7.32
N GLU A 61 -15.35 -29.79 -6.23
CA GLU A 61 -16.00 -30.07 -4.95
C GLU A 61 -16.79 -28.82 -4.46
N PRO A 62 -17.98 -28.57 -5.04
CA PRO A 62 -18.78 -27.40 -4.64
C PRO A 62 -19.19 -27.43 -3.16
N THR A 63 -19.34 -28.62 -2.59
CA THR A 63 -19.73 -28.82 -1.18
C THR A 63 -18.64 -28.42 -0.19
N LEU A 64 -17.37 -28.38 -0.63
CA LEU A 64 -16.23 -27.93 0.15
C LEU A 64 -15.92 -26.45 -0.10
N SER A 65 -16.58 -25.83 -1.07
CA SER A 65 -16.37 -24.44 -1.47
C SER A 65 -17.32 -23.52 -0.71
N GLY A 66 -16.86 -22.31 -0.37
CA GLY A 66 -17.70 -21.35 0.32
C GLY A 66 -16.98 -20.03 0.60
N GLY A 67 -17.76 -19.03 0.99
CA GLY A 67 -17.26 -17.75 1.52
C GLY A 67 -17.37 -17.72 3.03
N ALA A 68 -16.40 -17.10 3.69
CA ALA A 68 -16.41 -16.89 5.12
C ALA A 68 -15.83 -15.52 5.50
N ALA A 69 -16.42 -14.88 6.51
CA ALA A 69 -15.85 -13.69 7.13
C ALA A 69 -14.88 -14.09 8.25
N VAL A 70 -13.78 -13.37 8.36
CA VAL A 70 -12.81 -13.57 9.43
C VAL A 70 -13.40 -13.03 10.74
N ARG A 71 -13.56 -13.91 11.69
CA ARG A 71 -14.13 -13.61 13.00
C ARG A 71 -13.16 -12.77 13.85
N PRO A 72 -13.66 -12.12 14.94
CA PRO A 72 -12.81 -11.36 15.86
C PRO A 72 -11.75 -12.19 16.59
N ASP A 73 -11.89 -13.51 16.64
CA ASP A 73 -10.90 -14.45 17.19
C ASP A 73 -9.83 -14.87 16.18
N GLY A 74 -9.93 -14.39 14.91
CA GLY A 74 -8.97 -14.66 13.84
C GLY A 74 -9.20 -15.95 13.06
N PHE A 75 -10.33 -16.60 13.26
CA PHE A 75 -10.70 -17.84 12.60
C PHE A 75 -11.76 -17.61 11.54
N VAL A 76 -11.83 -18.52 10.59
CA VAL A 76 -12.96 -18.72 9.67
C VAL A 76 -13.52 -20.12 9.85
N THR A 77 -14.82 -20.30 9.57
CA THR A 77 -15.46 -21.61 9.56
C THR A 77 -15.68 -22.04 8.12
N LEU A 78 -15.13 -23.18 7.76
CA LEU A 78 -15.23 -23.76 6.43
C LEU A 78 -15.84 -25.17 6.47
N PRO A 79 -16.51 -25.59 5.39
CA PRO A 79 -17.14 -26.92 5.35
C PRO A 79 -16.14 -28.03 5.67
N LEU A 80 -16.57 -29.02 6.44
CA LEU A 80 -15.86 -30.22 6.91
C LEU A 80 -14.63 -29.97 7.79
N ILE A 81 -13.82 -28.94 7.52
CA ILE A 81 -12.59 -28.64 8.28
C ILE A 81 -12.84 -27.70 9.46
N ASN A 82 -14.09 -27.23 9.63
CA ASN A 82 -14.54 -26.37 10.72
C ASN A 82 -13.69 -25.09 10.87
N GLU A 83 -13.09 -24.86 12.02
CA GLU A 83 -12.38 -23.62 12.36
C GLU A 83 -10.93 -23.67 11.87
N VAL A 84 -10.55 -22.64 11.11
CA VAL A 84 -9.19 -22.45 10.60
C VAL A 84 -8.72 -21.07 10.96
N GLN A 85 -7.57 -20.99 11.64
CA GLN A 85 -6.92 -19.71 11.91
C GLN A 85 -6.34 -19.13 10.64
N VAL A 86 -6.72 -17.89 10.30
CA VAL A 86 -6.34 -17.27 9.02
C VAL A 86 -5.69 -15.90 9.18
N VAL A 87 -5.90 -15.20 10.29
CA VAL A 87 -5.30 -13.89 10.54
C VAL A 87 -3.78 -13.96 10.50
N GLY A 88 -3.16 -13.02 9.76
CA GLY A 88 -1.72 -12.95 9.57
C GLY A 88 -1.18 -13.83 8.45
N LEU A 89 -2.01 -14.69 7.85
CA LEU A 89 -1.61 -15.50 6.69
C LEU A 89 -1.80 -14.72 5.38
N THR A 90 -0.92 -14.96 4.43
CA THR A 90 -1.18 -14.58 3.04
C THR A 90 -2.15 -15.56 2.38
N THR A 91 -2.78 -15.17 1.28
CA THR A 91 -3.65 -16.07 0.50
C THR A 91 -2.92 -17.34 0.05
N ALA A 92 -1.63 -17.22 -0.28
CA ALA A 92 -0.81 -18.37 -0.69
C ALA A 92 -0.50 -19.33 0.48
N GLN A 93 -0.27 -18.79 1.68
CA GLN A 93 -0.08 -19.61 2.89
C GLN A 93 -1.38 -20.30 3.28
N LEU A 94 -2.49 -19.57 3.25
CA LEU A 94 -3.82 -20.14 3.54
C LEU A 94 -4.18 -21.24 2.55
N ARG A 95 -3.95 -21.04 1.26
CA ARG A 95 -4.17 -22.08 0.24
C ARG A 95 -3.45 -23.38 0.59
N LYS A 96 -2.15 -23.30 0.89
CA LYS A 96 -1.36 -24.49 1.25
C LYS A 96 -1.89 -25.19 2.49
N LEU A 97 -2.30 -24.42 3.50
CA LEU A 97 -2.89 -24.94 4.72
C LEU A 97 -4.20 -25.68 4.43
N LEU A 98 -5.06 -25.10 3.59
CA LEU A 98 -6.36 -25.69 3.22
C LEU A 98 -6.18 -26.94 2.36
N GLU A 99 -5.25 -26.93 1.40
CA GLU A 99 -4.89 -28.11 0.62
C GLU A 99 -4.48 -29.29 1.52
N GLN A 100 -3.70 -29.02 2.57
CA GLN A 100 -3.30 -30.06 3.52
C GLN A 100 -4.51 -30.60 4.33
N LYS A 101 -5.38 -29.71 4.82
CA LYS A 101 -6.55 -30.11 5.61
C LYS A 101 -7.59 -30.86 4.80
N TYR A 102 -7.83 -30.47 3.53
CA TYR A 102 -8.80 -31.13 2.67
C TYR A 102 -8.35 -32.50 2.15
N LYS A 103 -7.07 -32.87 2.24
CA LYS A 103 -6.60 -34.22 1.90
C LYS A 103 -7.27 -35.36 2.67
N GLU A 104 -7.83 -35.04 3.84
CA GLU A 104 -8.59 -36.02 4.62
C GLU A 104 -9.97 -36.36 3.99
N PHE A 105 -10.46 -35.46 3.10
CA PHE A 105 -11.80 -35.54 2.53
C PHE A 105 -11.83 -35.78 1.02
N THR A 106 -10.76 -35.44 0.32
CA THR A 106 -10.65 -35.61 -1.15
C THR A 106 -9.22 -35.87 -1.58
N VAL A 107 -9.07 -36.58 -2.70
CA VAL A 107 -7.76 -36.89 -3.28
C VAL A 107 -7.30 -35.67 -4.09
N ASP A 108 -6.07 -35.21 -3.82
CA ASP A 108 -5.43 -34.07 -4.50
C ASP A 108 -6.31 -32.80 -4.58
N PRO A 109 -6.70 -32.21 -3.43
CA PRO A 109 -7.51 -31.01 -3.41
C PRO A 109 -6.77 -29.84 -4.06
N TYR A 110 -7.34 -29.27 -5.12
CA TYR A 110 -6.86 -28.03 -5.71
C TYR A 110 -7.70 -26.87 -5.16
N VAL A 111 -7.08 -26.03 -4.31
CA VAL A 111 -7.76 -24.96 -3.60
C VAL A 111 -7.39 -23.59 -4.18
N THR A 112 -8.40 -22.77 -4.43
CA THR A 112 -8.24 -21.35 -4.76
C THR A 112 -8.76 -20.51 -3.60
N VAL A 113 -7.97 -19.56 -3.15
CA VAL A 113 -8.35 -18.60 -2.11
C VAL A 113 -8.38 -17.20 -2.73
N ALA A 114 -9.51 -16.52 -2.66
CA ALA A 114 -9.68 -15.14 -3.07
C ALA A 114 -10.14 -14.27 -1.90
N ILE A 115 -9.70 -13.01 -1.87
CA ILE A 115 -10.22 -12.01 -0.94
C ILE A 115 -11.49 -11.41 -1.57
N GLY A 116 -12.62 -11.58 -0.91
CA GLY A 116 -13.92 -11.05 -1.34
C GLY A 116 -14.15 -9.61 -0.90
N GLY A 117 -13.60 -9.23 0.26
CA GLY A 117 -13.66 -7.87 0.78
C GLY A 117 -12.62 -7.65 1.86
N ILE A 118 -12.05 -6.46 1.89
CA ILE A 118 -11.02 -6.05 2.84
C ILE A 118 -11.65 -5.06 3.83
N ALA A 119 -11.84 -5.49 5.07
CA ALA A 119 -12.30 -4.65 6.18
C ALA A 119 -11.16 -4.30 7.15
N SER A 120 -10.08 -5.07 7.12
CA SER A 120 -8.95 -4.91 8.03
C SER A 120 -8.00 -3.77 7.66
N ALA A 121 -8.00 -3.33 6.40
CA ALA A 121 -7.10 -2.29 5.91
C ALA A 121 -7.74 -0.90 6.05
N GLU A 122 -7.77 -0.37 7.27
CA GLU A 122 -8.34 0.94 7.59
C GLU A 122 -7.33 1.83 8.32
N VAL A 123 -7.47 3.15 8.15
CA VAL A 123 -6.77 4.18 8.93
C VAL A 123 -7.78 5.07 9.64
N PHE A 124 -7.38 5.61 10.78
CA PHE A 124 -8.21 6.44 11.64
C PHE A 124 -7.77 7.89 11.51
N MET A 125 -8.66 8.74 11.03
CA MET A 125 -8.39 10.17 10.95
C MET A 125 -9.02 10.88 12.13
N ILE A 126 -8.23 11.74 12.76
CA ILE A 126 -8.60 12.53 13.91
C ILE A 126 -8.27 13.99 13.58
N SER A 127 -9.29 14.85 13.53
CA SER A 127 -9.12 16.28 13.29
C SER A 127 -9.74 17.08 14.44
N PRO A 128 -8.99 17.34 15.51
CA PRO A 128 -9.49 18.01 16.71
C PRO A 128 -10.08 19.38 16.43
N GLY A 129 -9.49 20.14 15.52
CA GLY A 129 -9.93 21.50 15.18
C GLY A 129 -11.29 21.56 14.47
N THR A 130 -11.68 20.51 13.78
CA THR A 130 -12.98 20.44 13.05
C THR A 130 -13.99 19.50 13.72
N GLY A 131 -13.57 18.73 14.72
CA GLY A 131 -14.39 17.71 15.34
C GLY A 131 -14.74 16.53 14.41
N ARG A 132 -14.16 16.47 13.21
CA ARG A 132 -14.43 15.42 12.21
C ARG A 132 -13.43 14.28 12.37
N ASN A 133 -13.91 13.20 12.96
CA ASN A 133 -13.18 11.94 12.98
C ASN A 133 -13.78 11.00 11.93
N SER A 134 -12.95 10.28 11.22
CA SER A 134 -13.41 9.32 10.21
C SER A 134 -12.50 8.11 10.15
N VAL A 135 -13.09 6.97 9.78
CA VAL A 135 -12.35 5.76 9.43
C VAL A 135 -12.31 5.67 7.91
N MET A 136 -11.13 5.49 7.36
CA MET A 136 -10.91 5.47 5.92
C MET A 136 -10.28 4.15 5.49
N PRO A 137 -10.90 3.43 4.54
CA PRO A 137 -10.28 2.23 4.00
C PRO A 137 -9.05 2.61 3.16
N LEU A 138 -7.96 1.90 3.36
CA LEU A 138 -6.75 2.03 2.53
C LEU A 138 -6.95 1.31 1.18
N LYS A 139 -6.43 1.91 0.12
CA LYS A 139 -6.43 1.35 -1.22
C LYS A 139 -5.00 0.94 -1.61
N GLY A 140 -4.65 -0.32 -1.37
CA GLY A 140 -3.30 -0.80 -1.67
C GLY A 140 -2.23 -0.04 -0.88
N ASN A 141 -1.09 0.23 -1.52
CA ASN A 141 0.03 0.99 -0.93
C ASN A 141 -0.23 2.50 -1.04
N GLU A 142 -1.23 2.99 -0.35
CA GLU A 142 -1.64 4.40 -0.38
C GLU A 142 -0.74 5.25 0.52
N SER A 143 -0.25 6.40 0.00
CA SER A 143 0.51 7.36 0.78
C SER A 143 -0.41 8.38 1.47
N ILE A 144 0.15 9.16 2.42
CA ILE A 144 -0.60 10.23 3.09
C ILE A 144 -1.07 11.29 2.09
N LEU A 145 -0.28 11.64 1.08
CA LEU A 145 -0.67 12.58 0.02
C LEU A 145 -1.86 12.05 -0.78
N GLN A 146 -1.82 10.77 -1.16
CA GLN A 146 -2.89 10.13 -1.91
C GLN A 146 -4.19 10.07 -1.10
N LEU A 147 -4.11 9.70 0.18
CA LEU A 147 -5.26 9.68 1.09
C LEU A 147 -5.88 11.08 1.22
N ILE A 148 -5.08 12.11 1.51
CA ILE A 148 -5.55 13.50 1.64
C ILE A 148 -6.20 13.97 0.33
N THR A 149 -5.59 13.65 -0.82
CA THR A 149 -6.14 14.00 -2.14
C THR A 149 -7.49 13.32 -2.38
N ARG A 150 -7.62 12.05 -2.05
CA ARG A 150 -8.87 11.28 -2.16
C ARG A 150 -9.99 11.83 -1.28
N MET A 151 -9.63 12.46 -0.18
CA MET A 151 -10.58 13.11 0.73
C MET A 151 -11.02 14.51 0.30
N GLY A 152 -10.44 15.05 -0.78
CA GLY A 152 -10.72 16.42 -1.24
C GLY A 152 -9.83 17.49 -0.60
N GLY A 153 -8.70 17.08 0.00
CA GLY A 153 -7.73 17.98 0.61
C GLY A 153 -7.92 18.19 2.12
N LEU A 154 -7.12 19.09 2.66
CA LEU A 154 -7.18 19.51 4.07
C LEU A 154 -8.10 20.71 4.26
N GLY A 155 -8.73 20.79 5.43
CA GLY A 155 -9.53 21.95 5.81
C GLY A 155 -8.68 23.23 5.90
N ILE A 156 -9.35 24.39 5.76
CA ILE A 156 -8.68 25.71 5.78
C ILE A 156 -8.00 26.07 7.12
N PHE A 157 -8.43 25.42 8.19
CA PHE A 157 -7.90 25.61 9.54
C PHE A 157 -6.91 24.52 9.97
N ALA A 158 -6.60 23.57 9.09
CA ALA A 158 -5.68 22.48 9.40
C ALA A 158 -4.24 22.99 9.46
N ASP A 159 -3.49 22.56 10.50
CA ASP A 159 -2.04 22.76 10.53
C ASP A 159 -1.36 21.78 9.57
N ARG A 160 -1.10 22.27 8.35
CA ARG A 160 -0.59 21.49 7.23
C ARG A 160 0.87 21.07 7.41
N SER A 161 1.60 21.76 8.27
CA SER A 161 3.02 21.50 8.54
C SER A 161 3.24 20.50 9.68
N ASN A 162 2.19 20.08 10.38
CA ASN A 162 2.29 19.27 11.58
C ASN A 162 1.29 18.12 11.63
N ILE A 163 1.14 17.42 10.51
CA ILE A 163 0.31 16.21 10.46
C ILE A 163 1.06 15.08 11.16
N ARG A 164 0.42 14.47 12.16
CA ARG A 164 1.04 13.40 12.94
C ARG A 164 0.42 12.05 12.53
N ILE A 165 1.29 11.08 12.25
CA ILE A 165 0.88 9.69 11.95
C ILE A 165 1.43 8.82 13.08
N VAL A 166 0.53 8.24 13.85
CA VAL A 166 0.87 7.36 14.98
C VAL A 166 0.64 5.91 14.54
N ARG A 167 1.72 5.17 14.44
CA ARG A 167 1.74 3.75 14.06
C ARG A 167 2.05 2.89 15.27
N ARG A 168 1.25 1.84 15.45
CA ARG A 168 1.47 0.84 16.49
C ARG A 168 1.85 -0.50 15.86
N GLU A 169 3.00 -1.03 16.23
CA GLU A 169 3.47 -2.35 15.84
C GLU A 169 3.72 -3.19 17.11
N GLY A 170 2.76 -4.01 17.48
CA GLY A 170 2.78 -4.71 18.76
C GLY A 170 2.81 -3.74 19.95
N THR A 171 3.90 -3.75 20.73
CA THR A 171 4.10 -2.84 21.86
C THR A 171 4.81 -1.53 21.46
N LYS A 172 5.43 -1.48 20.29
CA LYS A 172 6.12 -0.29 19.80
C LYS A 172 5.14 0.71 19.23
N ILE A 173 5.28 1.97 19.64
CA ILE A 173 4.54 3.09 19.06
C ILE A 173 5.56 4.04 18.41
N THR A 174 5.33 4.36 17.15
CA THR A 174 6.15 5.28 16.37
C THR A 174 5.28 6.45 15.91
N GLU A 175 5.74 7.68 16.13
CA GLU A 175 5.10 8.88 15.63
C GLU A 175 5.93 9.47 14.50
N PHE A 176 5.28 9.78 13.38
CA PHE A 176 5.86 10.48 12.24
C PHE A 176 5.19 11.84 12.14
N ILE A 177 6.00 12.88 11.96
CA ILE A 177 5.51 14.23 11.68
C ILE A 177 5.71 14.49 10.19
N VAL A 178 4.65 14.88 9.51
CA VAL A 178 4.61 15.11 8.07
C VAL A 178 4.24 16.56 7.80
N ASP A 179 5.08 17.23 7.02
CA ASP A 179 4.81 18.56 6.47
C ASP A 179 4.18 18.41 5.06
N TYR A 180 2.87 18.58 4.99
CA TYR A 180 2.13 18.48 3.74
C TYR A 180 2.49 19.57 2.74
N ASP A 181 2.82 20.78 3.22
CA ASP A 181 3.24 21.86 2.33
C ASP A 181 4.66 21.61 1.74
N ALA A 182 5.53 20.92 2.47
CA ALA A 182 6.80 20.45 1.92
C ALA A 182 6.60 19.38 0.84
N ILE A 183 5.69 18.45 1.02
CA ILE A 183 5.34 17.45 -0.02
C ILE A 183 4.85 18.15 -1.28
N LEU A 184 3.95 19.13 -1.16
CA LEU A 184 3.44 19.89 -2.31
C LEU A 184 4.53 20.71 -3.02
N LYS A 185 5.61 21.05 -2.34
CA LYS A 185 6.81 21.71 -2.92
C LYS A 185 7.81 20.73 -3.53
N GLY A 186 7.52 19.41 -3.46
CA GLY A 186 8.32 18.34 -4.08
C GLY A 186 9.21 17.54 -3.11
N ASP A 187 9.12 17.75 -1.80
CA ASP A 187 9.81 16.90 -0.81
C ASP A 187 9.03 15.60 -0.58
N LEU A 188 9.11 14.69 -1.56
CA LEU A 188 8.43 13.41 -1.53
C LEU A 188 8.98 12.44 -0.46
N LYS A 189 10.07 12.78 0.22
CA LYS A 189 10.58 11.96 1.33
C LYS A 189 9.62 11.96 2.53
N GLN A 190 8.81 12.99 2.63
CA GLN A 190 7.78 13.11 3.67
C GLN A 190 6.46 12.44 3.29
N ASP A 191 6.29 12.00 2.04
CA ASP A 191 5.09 11.30 1.60
C ASP A 191 5.11 9.84 2.08
N LEU A 192 4.75 9.66 3.36
CA LEU A 192 4.80 8.37 4.04
C LEU A 192 3.72 7.43 3.50
N LEU A 193 4.11 6.17 3.22
CA LEU A 193 3.18 5.08 2.96
C LEU A 193 2.43 4.70 4.24
N LEU A 194 1.11 4.70 4.15
CA LEU A 194 0.22 4.35 5.24
C LEU A 194 0.11 2.84 5.42
N ARG A 195 -0.12 2.43 6.67
CA ARG A 195 -0.37 1.03 7.01
C ARG A 195 -1.71 0.88 7.72
N PRO A 196 -2.36 -0.28 7.63
CA PRO A 196 -3.56 -0.58 8.41
C PRO A 196 -3.36 -0.28 9.90
N GLY A 197 -4.34 0.42 10.50
CA GLY A 197 -4.29 0.81 11.90
C GLY A 197 -3.55 2.12 12.20
N ASP A 198 -2.97 2.80 11.20
CA ASP A 198 -2.37 4.12 11.40
C ASP A 198 -3.42 5.12 11.87
N ARG A 199 -3.04 5.96 12.82
CA ARG A 199 -3.85 7.09 13.31
C ARG A 199 -3.26 8.38 12.80
N ILE A 200 -4.02 9.08 11.96
CA ILE A 200 -3.63 10.33 11.32
C ILE A 200 -4.30 11.47 12.08
N ILE A 201 -3.48 12.30 12.73
CA ILE A 201 -3.95 13.44 13.52
C ILE A 201 -3.62 14.71 12.74
N ILE A 202 -4.65 15.46 12.39
CA ILE A 202 -4.55 16.73 11.65
C ILE A 202 -4.98 17.84 12.61
N PRO A 203 -4.01 18.56 13.21
CA PRO A 203 -4.27 19.66 14.16
C PRO A 203 -5.02 20.83 13.54
#